data_b0352c84aff18844f538c8460ca85f9b
#
_entry.id   b0352c84aff18844f538c8460ca85f9b
#
_cell.length_a   1.000
_cell.length_b   1.000
_cell.length_c   1.000
_cell.angle_alpha   90.00
_cell.angle_beta   90.00
_cell.angle_gamma   90.00
#
_symmetry.space_group_name_H-M   'P 1'
#
loop_
_entity.id
_entity.type
_entity.pdbx_description
1 polymer ?
#
loop_
_entity_poly.entity_id
_entity_poly.type
_entity_poly.pdbx_seq_one_letter_code
_entity_poly.pdbx_strand_id
1 'polypeptide(L)'
;MGSHDPVGFADNIVALLRDGTSFTQPKQPGSSPRFDGFTVVSYVLTETPPHDGERHADGDELLLVISGECVAVLDTADGGTEETPIRAGDAFVIPKNTWHRLVIDEPCHIVFVTPGPQMEHRGLRG
;
A
#
# COMPACT_ATOMS: atom_id res chain seq x y z
N MET A 1 -8.26 -4.24 29.88
CA MET A 1 -8.16 -4.11 28.41
C MET A 1 -8.00 -5.48 27.78
N GLY A 2 -8.96 -5.91 27.02
CA GLY A 2 -8.91 -7.22 26.40
C GLY A 2 -8.14 -7.20 25.09
N SER A 3 -7.60 -8.35 24.70
CA SER A 3 -6.93 -8.54 23.41
C SER A 3 -7.89 -8.41 22.21
N HIS A 4 -9.19 -8.29 22.48
CA HIS A 4 -10.24 -8.19 21.46
C HIS A 4 -10.79 -6.77 21.30
N ASP A 5 -10.17 -5.78 21.93
CA ASP A 5 -10.62 -4.40 21.78
C ASP A 5 -10.27 -3.88 20.39
N PRO A 6 -11.20 -3.16 19.74
CA PRO A 6 -10.88 -2.54 18.46
C PRO A 6 -9.91 -1.38 18.64
N VAL A 7 -9.13 -1.11 17.59
CA VAL A 7 -8.25 0.06 17.52
C VAL A 7 -8.76 1.00 16.43
N GLY A 8 -8.42 2.28 16.54
CA GLY A 8 -8.73 3.24 15.47
C GLY A 8 -7.85 2.97 14.25
N PHE A 9 -8.45 2.59 13.14
CA PHE A 9 -7.69 2.20 11.95
C PHE A 9 -6.99 3.39 11.29
N ALA A 10 -7.50 4.60 11.48
CA ALA A 10 -6.84 5.79 10.95
C ALA A 10 -5.44 6.01 11.56
N ASP A 11 -5.24 5.57 12.80
CA ASP A 11 -4.02 5.85 13.57
C ASP A 11 -3.18 4.61 13.85
N ASN A 12 -3.61 3.45 13.40
CA ASN A 12 -2.96 2.18 13.70
C ASN A 12 -2.77 1.34 12.45
N ILE A 13 -1.79 0.45 12.50
CA ILE A 13 -1.60 -0.58 11.48
C ILE A 13 -1.98 -1.94 12.08
N VAL A 14 -2.34 -2.86 11.19
CA VAL A 14 -2.59 -4.26 11.54
C VAL A 14 -1.58 -5.12 10.81
N ALA A 15 -0.88 -5.97 11.54
CA ALA A 15 0.00 -6.97 10.95
C ALA A 15 -0.71 -8.32 10.96
N LEU A 16 -0.87 -8.93 9.78
CA LEU A 16 -1.38 -10.29 9.63
C LEU A 16 -0.21 -11.19 9.27
N LEU A 17 0.25 -11.99 10.22
CA LEU A 17 1.48 -12.74 10.07
C LEU A 17 1.26 -14.08 9.38
N ARG A 18 2.32 -14.55 8.72
CA ARG A 18 2.30 -15.81 7.96
C ARG A 18 1.95 -17.03 8.81
N ASP A 19 2.28 -16.99 10.12
CA ASP A 19 1.96 -18.07 11.05
C ASP A 19 0.49 -18.09 11.49
N GLY A 20 -0.31 -17.14 11.01
CA GLY A 20 -1.74 -17.05 11.33
C GLY A 20 -2.04 -16.15 12.52
N THR A 21 -1.04 -15.58 13.17
CA THR A 21 -1.25 -14.63 14.25
C THR A 21 -1.28 -13.21 13.72
N SER A 22 -1.65 -12.26 14.57
CA SER A 22 -1.73 -10.85 14.22
C SER A 22 -1.43 -9.96 15.42
N PHE A 23 -1.11 -8.72 15.14
CA PHE A 23 -1.02 -7.68 16.15
C PHE A 23 -1.33 -6.31 15.54
N THR A 24 -1.55 -5.34 16.41
CA THR A 24 -1.74 -3.94 15.99
C THR A 24 -0.69 -3.08 16.66
N GLN A 25 -0.33 -1.98 16.01
CA GLN A 25 0.55 -0.98 16.61
C GLN A 25 0.23 0.41 16.03
N PRO A 26 0.54 1.49 16.77
CA PRO A 26 0.34 2.84 16.24
C PRO A 26 1.17 3.09 14.99
N LYS A 27 0.62 3.89 14.08
CA LYS A 27 1.39 4.43 12.95
C LYS A 27 2.55 5.26 13.46
N GLN A 28 3.65 5.25 12.70
CA GLN A 28 4.84 6.05 12.99
C GLN A 28 5.18 6.90 11.78
N PRO A 29 5.93 8.00 11.98
CA PRO A 29 6.39 8.81 10.84
C PRO A 29 7.19 7.99 9.85
N GLY A 30 7.04 8.31 8.58
CA GLY A 30 7.75 7.61 7.50
C GLY A 30 6.96 6.45 6.94
N SER A 31 7.65 5.54 6.27
CA SER A 31 7.04 4.35 5.68
C SER A 31 6.53 3.39 6.75
N SER A 32 5.41 2.74 6.48
CA SER A 32 4.90 1.69 7.35
C SER A 32 5.88 0.52 7.40
N PRO A 33 6.10 -0.08 8.59
CA PRO A 33 6.96 -1.26 8.69
C PRO A 33 6.37 -2.44 7.92
N ARG A 34 7.24 -3.37 7.54
CA ARG A 34 6.87 -4.60 6.85
C ARG A 34 7.17 -5.79 7.74
N PHE A 35 6.28 -6.77 7.71
CA PHE A 35 6.35 -7.96 8.56
C PHE A 35 6.30 -9.21 7.70
N ASP A 36 6.65 -10.34 8.27
CA ASP A 36 6.51 -11.64 7.60
C ASP A 36 5.03 -12.02 7.53
N GLY A 37 4.39 -11.55 6.47
CA GLY A 37 2.96 -11.61 6.23
C GLY A 37 2.50 -10.36 5.52
N PHE A 38 1.45 -9.70 6.05
CA PHE A 38 0.90 -8.48 5.45
C PHE A 38 0.82 -7.36 6.47
N THR A 39 1.09 -6.14 6.00
CA THR A 39 0.76 -4.91 6.72
C THR A 39 -0.54 -4.36 6.15
N VAL A 40 -1.55 -4.14 6.99
CA VAL A 40 -2.83 -3.55 6.61
C VAL A 40 -2.90 -2.15 7.22
N VAL A 41 -3.03 -1.15 6.37
CA VAL A 41 -2.97 0.24 6.81
C VAL A 41 -3.79 1.12 5.86
N SER A 42 -4.33 2.23 6.37
CA SER A 42 -5.01 3.20 5.53
C SER A 42 -4.30 4.55 5.57
N TYR A 43 -4.34 5.26 4.45
CA TYR A 43 -3.85 6.62 4.34
C TYR A 43 -4.82 7.45 3.51
N VAL A 44 -4.96 8.72 3.88
CA VAL A 44 -5.54 9.72 3.00
C VAL A 44 -4.37 10.41 2.31
N LEU A 45 -4.19 10.12 1.03
CA LEU A 45 -3.12 10.70 0.24
C LEU A 45 -3.64 11.98 -0.43
N THR A 46 -2.92 13.08 -0.24
CA THR A 46 -3.30 14.38 -0.80
C THR A 46 -2.38 14.83 -1.92
N GLU A 47 -1.25 14.14 -2.09
CA GLU A 47 -0.28 14.41 -3.15
C GLU A 47 0.42 13.10 -3.54
N THR A 48 0.99 13.09 -4.72
CA THR A 48 1.75 11.95 -5.19
C THR A 48 2.95 11.68 -4.27
N PRO A 49 3.13 10.43 -3.79
CA PRO A 49 4.30 10.09 -2.98
C PRO A 49 5.62 10.41 -3.70
N PRO A 50 6.66 10.88 -2.97
CA PRO A 50 7.90 11.39 -3.58
C PRO A 50 8.89 10.30 -3.94
N HIS A 51 8.45 9.26 -4.67
CA HIS A 51 9.34 8.20 -5.17
C HIS A 51 8.88 7.76 -6.57
N ASP A 52 9.77 7.13 -7.31
CA ASP A 52 9.48 6.67 -8.67
C ASP A 52 8.93 5.24 -8.71
N GLY A 53 8.66 4.67 -7.57
CA GLY A 53 8.00 3.38 -7.48
C GLY A 53 8.46 2.51 -6.33
N GLU A 54 7.65 1.50 -6.09
CA GLU A 54 7.89 0.43 -5.12
C GLU A 54 7.73 -0.91 -5.81
N ARG A 55 8.33 -1.94 -5.22
CA ARG A 55 8.20 -3.31 -5.68
C ARG A 55 8.20 -4.24 -4.47
N HIS A 56 7.33 -5.24 -4.48
CA HIS A 56 7.20 -6.20 -3.40
C HIS A 56 7.52 -7.61 -3.90
N ALA A 57 8.61 -8.18 -3.38
CA ALA A 57 9.08 -9.50 -3.79
C ALA A 57 8.33 -10.65 -3.11
N ASP A 58 7.59 -10.37 -2.01
CA ASP A 58 6.97 -11.41 -1.20
C ASP A 58 5.56 -11.80 -1.65
N GLY A 59 4.94 -11.04 -2.53
CA GLY A 59 3.60 -11.36 -3.01
C GLY A 59 2.92 -10.18 -3.69
N ASP A 60 1.65 -10.38 -4.03
CA ASP A 60 0.80 -9.34 -4.60
C ASP A 60 0.39 -8.35 -3.50
N GLU A 61 0.22 -7.08 -3.89
CA GLU A 61 -0.33 -6.05 -3.00
C GLU A 61 -1.78 -5.76 -3.38
N LEU A 62 -2.63 -5.56 -2.38
CA LEU A 62 -4.03 -5.18 -2.59
C LEU A 62 -4.23 -3.72 -2.18
N LEU A 63 -4.87 -2.94 -3.04
CA LEU A 63 -5.33 -1.58 -2.75
C LEU A 63 -6.86 -1.56 -2.77
N LEU A 64 -7.44 -0.96 -1.74
CA LEU A 64 -8.89 -0.74 -1.67
C LEU A 64 -9.13 0.76 -1.59
N VAL A 65 -9.78 1.34 -2.59
CA VAL A 65 -10.09 2.77 -2.60
C VAL A 65 -11.41 2.98 -1.88
N ILE A 66 -11.36 3.75 -0.79
CA ILE A 66 -12.53 4.03 0.04
C ILE A 66 -13.23 5.30 -0.43
N SER A 67 -12.47 6.34 -0.77
CA SER A 67 -13.01 7.58 -1.31
C SER A 67 -11.98 8.25 -2.22
N GLY A 68 -12.46 9.06 -3.16
CA GLY A 68 -11.60 9.72 -4.13
C GLY A 68 -11.26 8.82 -5.31
N GLU A 69 -10.28 9.26 -6.08
CA GLU A 69 -9.78 8.57 -7.26
C GLU A 69 -8.29 8.82 -7.40
N CYS A 70 -7.55 7.83 -7.85
CA CYS A 70 -6.13 7.99 -8.18
C CYS A 70 -5.79 7.13 -9.39
N VAL A 71 -4.55 7.25 -9.86
CA VAL A 71 -4.06 6.46 -10.98
C VAL A 71 -2.93 5.57 -10.51
N ALA A 72 -3.05 4.27 -10.73
CA ALA A 72 -1.97 3.31 -10.50
C ALA A 72 -1.15 3.20 -11.79
N VAL A 73 0.17 3.34 -11.67
CA VAL A 73 1.10 3.24 -12.79
C VAL A 73 1.99 2.04 -12.55
N LEU A 74 1.90 1.04 -13.43
CA LEU A 74 2.69 -0.19 -13.35
C LEU A 74 3.67 -0.26 -14.50
N ASP A 75 4.90 -0.69 -14.22
CA ASP A 75 5.87 -0.98 -15.27
C ASP A 75 5.44 -2.24 -16.02
N THR A 76 5.61 -2.22 -17.34
CA THR A 76 5.34 -3.35 -18.21
C THR A 76 6.63 -4.04 -18.64
N ALA A 77 6.52 -5.28 -19.11
CA ALA A 77 7.67 -6.09 -19.49
C ALA A 77 8.47 -5.51 -20.68
N ASP A 78 7.84 -4.66 -21.48
CA ASP A 78 8.48 -4.04 -22.65
C ASP A 78 9.23 -2.75 -22.31
N GLY A 79 9.31 -2.38 -21.05
CA GLY A 79 9.98 -1.16 -20.61
C GLY A 79 9.10 0.08 -20.57
N GLY A 80 7.80 -0.07 -20.87
CA GLY A 80 6.82 0.99 -20.77
C GLY A 80 6.09 0.98 -19.42
N THR A 81 4.96 1.68 -19.40
CA THR A 81 4.08 1.72 -18.23
C THR A 81 2.62 1.57 -18.66
N GLU A 82 1.82 1.07 -17.75
CA GLU A 82 0.37 0.99 -17.91
C GLU A 82 -0.27 1.80 -16.80
N GLU A 83 -1.18 2.71 -17.14
CA GLU A 83 -1.89 3.56 -16.22
C GLU A 83 -3.32 3.08 -16.05
N THR A 84 -3.76 2.91 -14.80
CA THR A 84 -5.10 2.45 -14.50
C THR A 84 -5.73 3.38 -13.47
N PRO A 85 -6.82 4.07 -13.80
CA PRO A 85 -7.57 4.82 -12.78
C PRO A 85 -8.27 3.85 -11.84
N ILE A 86 -8.19 4.13 -10.54
CA ILE A 86 -8.90 3.37 -9.51
C ILE A 86 -9.73 4.34 -8.68
N ARG A 87 -10.99 3.98 -8.43
CA ARG A 87 -12.01 4.84 -7.85
C ARG A 87 -12.58 4.24 -6.58
N ALA A 88 -13.29 5.06 -5.83
CA ALA A 88 -14.01 4.61 -4.64
C ALA A 88 -14.84 3.35 -4.94
N GLY A 89 -14.65 2.32 -4.10
CA GLY A 89 -15.30 1.03 -4.26
C GLY A 89 -14.50 -0.01 -5.05
N ASP A 90 -13.38 0.41 -5.67
CA ASP A 90 -12.52 -0.51 -6.41
C ASP A 90 -11.54 -1.23 -5.52
N ALA A 91 -11.27 -2.49 -5.85
CA ALA A 91 -10.13 -3.26 -5.37
C ALA A 91 -9.16 -3.44 -6.53
N PHE A 92 -7.89 -3.16 -6.31
CA PHE A 92 -6.87 -3.27 -7.34
C PHE A 92 -5.69 -4.10 -6.83
N VAL A 93 -5.31 -5.12 -7.59
CA VAL A 93 -4.20 -6.00 -7.23
C VAL A 93 -2.97 -5.62 -8.05
N ILE A 94 -1.88 -5.32 -7.34
CA ILE A 94 -0.59 -5.07 -7.96
C ILE A 94 0.19 -6.38 -7.90
N PRO A 95 0.59 -6.94 -9.06
CA PRO A 95 1.28 -8.22 -9.08
C PRO A 95 2.64 -8.18 -8.39
N LYS A 96 3.03 -9.30 -7.81
CA LYS A 96 4.34 -9.51 -7.21
C LYS A 96 5.46 -9.07 -8.16
N ASN A 97 6.49 -8.46 -7.60
CA ASN A 97 7.68 -8.00 -8.33
C ASN A 97 7.43 -6.98 -9.43
N THR A 98 6.31 -6.27 -9.38
CA THR A 98 5.99 -5.24 -10.37
C THR A 98 6.28 -3.86 -9.78
N TRP A 99 7.15 -3.10 -10.45
CA TRP A 99 7.37 -1.71 -10.09
C TRP A 99 6.09 -0.92 -10.31
N HIS A 100 5.67 -0.17 -9.30
CA HIS A 100 4.42 0.57 -9.36
C HIS A 100 4.51 1.86 -8.54
N ARG A 101 3.63 2.80 -8.88
CA ARG A 101 3.47 4.06 -8.14
C ARG A 101 2.04 4.54 -8.29
N LEU A 102 1.65 5.47 -7.43
CA LEU A 102 0.34 6.12 -7.48
C LEU A 102 0.52 7.58 -7.87
N VAL A 103 -0.37 8.08 -8.73
CA VAL A 103 -0.47 9.50 -9.05
C VAL A 103 -1.74 10.03 -8.39
N ILE A 104 -1.57 11.04 -7.53
CA ILE A 104 -2.64 11.59 -6.70
C ILE A 104 -2.90 13.03 -7.13
N ASP A 105 -4.06 13.27 -7.74
CA ASP A 105 -4.48 14.60 -8.17
C ASP A 105 -5.52 15.22 -7.23
N GLU A 106 -6.19 14.39 -6.43
CA GLU A 106 -7.17 14.83 -5.43
C GLU A 106 -7.03 13.94 -4.20
N PRO A 107 -7.53 14.37 -3.03
CA PRO A 107 -7.48 13.52 -1.83
C PRO A 107 -8.11 12.16 -2.09
N CYS A 108 -7.38 11.11 -1.73
CA CYS A 108 -7.79 9.74 -1.98
C CYS A 108 -7.52 8.90 -0.74
N HIS A 109 -8.58 8.27 -0.19
CA HIS A 109 -8.47 7.40 0.97
C HIS A 109 -8.31 5.96 0.49
N ILE A 110 -7.18 5.35 0.82
CA ILE A 110 -6.82 4.02 0.35
C ILE A 110 -6.44 3.12 1.52
N VAL A 111 -6.92 1.88 1.49
CA VAL A 111 -6.45 0.81 2.36
C VAL A 111 -5.43 0.00 1.58
N PHE A 112 -4.24 -0.17 2.16
CA PHE A 112 -3.14 -0.95 1.59
C PHE A 112 -3.01 -2.27 2.34
N VAL A 113 -2.97 -3.38 1.61
CA VAL A 113 -2.64 -4.71 2.14
C VAL A 113 -1.34 -5.12 1.47
N THR A 114 -0.25 -4.89 2.16
CA THR A 114 1.10 -4.95 1.56
C THR A 114 1.89 -6.15 2.09
N PRO A 115 2.40 -7.01 1.20
CA PRO A 115 3.19 -8.16 1.64
C PRO A 115 4.57 -7.72 2.13
N GLY A 116 5.14 -8.49 3.01
CA GLY A 116 6.48 -8.30 3.54
C GLY A 116 7.16 -9.63 3.81
N PRO A 117 8.38 -9.55 4.35
CA PRO A 117 9.06 -8.39 4.94
C PRO A 117 9.83 -7.48 3.98
N GLN A 118 9.99 -7.85 2.72
CA GLN A 118 10.84 -7.11 1.79
C GLN A 118 10.07 -6.01 1.07
N MET A 119 10.79 -4.93 0.77
CA MET A 119 10.26 -3.82 -0.02
C MET A 119 11.44 -3.12 -0.70
N GLU A 120 11.25 -2.77 -1.97
CA GLU A 120 12.22 -2.01 -2.73
C GLU A 120 11.59 -0.70 -3.22
N HIS A 121 12.38 0.37 -3.19
CA HIS A 121 12.00 1.68 -3.71
C HIS A 121 12.92 2.11 -4.83
N ARG A 122 12.36 2.88 -5.77
CA ARG A 122 13.16 3.69 -6.70
C ARG A 122 13.01 5.15 -6.28
N GLY A 123 14.12 5.86 -6.20
CA GLY A 123 14.09 7.30 -5.97
C GLY A 123 13.59 8.06 -7.19
N LEU A 124 13.23 9.34 -7.01
CA LEU A 124 12.86 10.19 -8.13
C LEU A 124 14.06 10.34 -9.07
N ARG A 125 13.79 10.23 -10.37
CA ARG A 125 14.81 10.46 -11.39
C ARG A 125 14.94 11.97 -11.59
N GLY A 126 16.16 12.45 -11.39
CA GLY A 126 16.48 13.87 -11.48
C GLY A 126 16.37 14.41 -12.89
#